data_84fc6c63133865d19504bd9b22ad906f
#
_entry.id   84fc6c63133865d19504bd9b22ad906f
#
_cell.length_a   1.000
_cell.length_b   1.000
_cell.length_c   1.000
_cell.angle_alpha   90.00
_cell.angle_beta   90.00
_cell.angle_gamma   90.00
#
_symmetry.space_group_name_H-M   'P 1'
#
loop_
_entity.id
_entity.type
_entity.pdbx_description
1 polymer ?
#
loop_
_entity_poly.entity_id
_entity_poly.type
_entity_poly.pdbx_seq_one_letter_code
_entity_poly.pdbx_strand_id
1 'polypeptide(L)'
;MNKSLVLTGMMGVGKSTIGKLIAKRLKIKFIDVDKIIEKKEKKTIKRIFEDHGEKYFRKLEEKTTLKILKNNKSVIALGGGAFINKEIRHKVLSSCVSVWLKADLDNLIKRYNKNDRRPLLDKKKL
;
A
#
# COMPACT_ATOMS: atom_id res chain seq x y z
N MET A 1 -15.16 5.88 -8.51
CA MET A 1 -13.81 6.46 -8.45
C MET A 1 -13.01 6.00 -9.66
N ASN A 2 -12.42 6.95 -10.37
CA ASN A 2 -11.68 6.64 -11.61
C ASN A 2 -10.19 6.44 -11.41
N LYS A 3 -9.70 6.69 -10.23
CA LYS A 3 -8.27 6.59 -9.93
C LYS A 3 -8.00 5.47 -8.94
N SER A 4 -6.80 4.91 -8.99
CA SER A 4 -6.36 3.98 -7.97
C SER A 4 -6.18 4.69 -6.64
N LEU A 5 -6.41 3.95 -5.58
CA LEU A 5 -6.16 4.44 -4.22
C LEU A 5 -4.84 3.83 -3.75
N VAL A 6 -3.91 4.69 -3.37
CA VAL A 6 -2.60 4.24 -2.92
C VAL A 6 -2.48 4.47 -1.42
N LEU A 7 -2.16 3.41 -0.70
CA LEU A 7 -1.96 3.48 0.74
C LEU A 7 -0.47 3.49 1.03
N THR A 8 -0.03 4.50 1.77
CA THR A 8 1.36 4.62 2.19
C THR A 8 1.40 4.71 3.71
N GLY A 9 2.58 4.63 4.27
CA GLY A 9 2.75 4.71 5.71
C GLY A 9 3.81 3.78 6.18
N MET A 10 4.10 3.86 7.47
CA MET A 10 5.16 3.07 8.07
C MET A 10 4.79 1.59 8.09
N MET A 11 5.84 0.76 8.13
CA MET A 11 5.67 -0.68 8.30
C MET A 11 4.93 -0.94 9.61
N GLY A 12 4.03 -1.91 9.58
CA GLY A 12 3.28 -2.27 10.78
C GLY A 12 2.03 -1.46 11.05
N VAL A 13 1.70 -0.48 10.21
CA VAL A 13 0.43 0.26 10.40
C VAL A 13 -0.77 -0.45 9.78
N GLY A 14 -0.55 -1.62 9.18
CA GLY A 14 -1.66 -2.44 8.69
C GLY A 14 -2.23 -2.04 7.35
N LYS A 15 -1.39 -1.56 6.46
CA LYS A 15 -1.83 -1.18 5.12
C LYS A 15 -2.59 -2.29 4.41
N SER A 16 -2.14 -3.54 4.56
CA SER A 16 -2.80 -4.66 3.89
C SER A 16 -4.20 -4.89 4.42
N THR A 17 -4.39 -4.80 5.73
CA THR A 17 -5.69 -5.02 6.33
C THR A 17 -6.69 -3.95 5.89
N ILE A 18 -6.29 -2.69 5.99
CA ILE A 18 -7.16 -1.60 5.58
C ILE A 18 -7.40 -1.64 4.07
N GLY A 19 -6.36 -1.93 3.31
CA GLY A 19 -6.47 -1.98 1.86
C GLY A 19 -7.45 -3.03 1.39
N LYS A 20 -7.43 -4.20 2.00
CA LYS A 20 -8.37 -5.26 1.65
C LYS A 20 -9.80 -4.87 1.96
N LEU A 21 -10.02 -4.20 3.10
CA LEU A 21 -11.36 -3.74 3.46
C LEU A 21 -11.89 -2.72 2.46
N ILE A 22 -11.06 -1.76 2.10
CA ILE A 22 -11.46 -0.72 1.16
C ILE A 22 -11.73 -1.31 -0.21
N ALA A 23 -10.85 -2.19 -0.68
CA ALA A 23 -11.00 -2.82 -1.98
C ALA A 23 -12.30 -3.61 -2.06
N LYS A 24 -12.63 -4.32 -1.00
CA LYS A 24 -13.88 -5.07 -0.94
C LYS A 24 -15.09 -4.14 -1.05
N ARG A 25 -15.05 -3.03 -0.34
CA ARG A 25 -16.14 -2.06 -0.38
C ARG A 25 -16.29 -1.39 -1.74
N LEU A 26 -15.16 -1.07 -2.37
CA LEU A 26 -15.17 -0.44 -3.67
C LEU A 26 -15.34 -1.44 -4.81
N LYS A 27 -15.30 -2.72 -4.51
CA LYS A 27 -15.42 -3.81 -5.48
C LYS A 27 -14.32 -3.75 -6.54
N ILE A 28 -13.10 -3.48 -6.09
CA ILE A 28 -11.92 -3.47 -6.96
C ILE A 28 -10.83 -4.32 -6.33
N LYS A 29 -9.75 -4.54 -7.06
CA LYS A 29 -8.64 -5.37 -6.59
C LYS A 29 -7.86 -4.70 -5.48
N PHE A 30 -7.30 -5.51 -4.60
CA PHE A 30 -6.27 -5.06 -3.68
C PHE A 30 -4.93 -5.61 -4.14
N ILE A 31 -3.91 -4.76 -4.19
CA ILE A 31 -2.55 -5.14 -4.59
C ILE A 31 -1.57 -4.70 -3.51
N ASP A 32 -0.79 -5.65 -3.01
CA ASP A 32 0.30 -5.36 -2.08
C ASP A 32 1.59 -5.49 -2.88
N VAL A 33 2.28 -4.38 -3.12
CA VAL A 33 3.46 -4.37 -3.97
C VAL A 33 4.56 -5.26 -3.42
N ASP A 34 4.79 -5.23 -2.10
CA ASP A 34 5.82 -6.07 -1.49
C ASP A 34 5.54 -7.54 -1.71
N LYS A 35 4.28 -7.96 -1.62
CA LYS A 35 3.91 -9.36 -1.85
C LYS A 35 4.14 -9.77 -3.30
N ILE A 36 3.89 -8.86 -4.23
CA ILE A 36 4.15 -9.16 -5.65
C ILE A 36 5.64 -9.33 -5.88
N ILE A 37 6.45 -8.46 -5.28
CA ILE A 37 7.91 -8.57 -5.41
C ILE A 37 8.38 -9.89 -4.83
N GLU A 38 7.92 -10.25 -3.63
CA GLU A 38 8.32 -11.51 -2.99
C GLU A 38 7.94 -12.71 -3.84
N LYS A 39 6.77 -12.69 -4.41
CA LYS A 39 6.31 -13.79 -5.25
C LYS A 39 7.14 -13.91 -6.52
N LYS A 40 7.46 -12.79 -7.14
CA LYS A 40 8.23 -12.77 -8.37
C LYS A 40 9.68 -13.21 -8.15
N GLU A 41 10.28 -12.76 -7.06
CA GLU A 41 11.66 -13.10 -6.73
C GLU A 41 11.78 -14.44 -6.01
N LYS A 42 10.66 -14.99 -5.54
CA LYS A 42 10.62 -16.23 -4.76
C LYS A 42 11.45 -16.15 -3.49
N LYS A 43 11.47 -14.97 -2.88
CA LYS A 43 12.22 -14.67 -1.67
C LYS A 43 11.46 -13.62 -0.86
N THR A 44 11.70 -13.59 0.46
CA THR A 44 11.17 -12.51 1.28
C THR A 44 11.93 -11.22 0.98
N ILE A 45 11.32 -10.09 1.30
CA ILE A 45 11.99 -8.79 1.15
C ILE A 45 13.32 -8.79 1.91
N LYS A 46 13.31 -9.31 3.14
CA LYS A 46 14.52 -9.41 3.94
C LYS A 46 15.62 -10.17 3.19
N ARG A 47 15.29 -11.28 2.58
CA ARG A 47 16.24 -12.09 1.84
C ARG A 47 16.77 -11.37 0.60
N ILE A 48 15.91 -10.62 -0.07
CA ILE A 48 16.32 -9.81 -1.22
C ILE A 48 17.38 -8.80 -0.80
N PHE A 49 17.15 -8.11 0.33
CA PHE A 49 18.14 -7.17 0.86
C PHE A 49 19.45 -7.86 1.20
N GLU A 50 19.38 -9.03 1.84
CA GLU A 50 20.59 -9.78 2.20
C GLU A 50 21.37 -10.24 0.99
N ASP A 51 20.69 -10.72 -0.03
CA ASP A 51 21.34 -11.30 -1.21
C ASP A 51 21.81 -10.24 -2.19
N HIS A 52 21.08 -9.15 -2.35
CA HIS A 52 21.31 -8.18 -3.42
C HIS A 52 21.47 -6.74 -2.96
N GLY A 53 21.09 -6.42 -1.73
CA GLY A 53 21.22 -5.08 -1.19
C GLY A 53 20.06 -4.16 -1.50
N GLU A 54 20.10 -2.98 -0.87
CA GLU A 54 19.00 -2.02 -0.96
C GLU A 54 18.81 -1.45 -2.37
N LYS A 55 19.90 -1.13 -3.05
CA LYS A 55 19.80 -0.57 -4.39
C LYS A 55 19.04 -1.49 -5.35
N TYR A 56 19.34 -2.77 -5.27
CA TYR A 56 18.65 -3.76 -6.10
C TYR A 56 17.17 -3.78 -5.80
N PHE A 57 16.83 -3.83 -4.51
CA PHE A 57 15.43 -3.84 -4.10
C PHE A 57 14.71 -2.57 -4.56
N ARG A 58 15.32 -1.40 -4.39
CA ARG A 58 14.68 -0.15 -4.76
C ARG A 58 14.41 -0.05 -6.27
N LYS A 59 15.31 -0.56 -7.09
CA LYS A 59 15.06 -0.62 -8.53
C LYS A 59 13.92 -1.55 -8.88
N LEU A 60 13.87 -2.68 -8.21
CA LEU A 60 12.82 -3.66 -8.40
C LEU A 60 11.47 -3.11 -7.96
N GLU A 61 11.45 -2.43 -6.81
CA GLU A 61 10.27 -1.77 -6.29
C GLU A 61 9.75 -0.70 -7.25
N GLU A 62 10.65 0.13 -7.77
CA GLU A 62 10.28 1.18 -8.72
C GLU A 62 9.65 0.59 -9.97
N LYS A 63 10.33 -0.37 -10.58
CA LYS A 63 9.85 -1.01 -11.81
C LYS A 63 8.49 -1.67 -11.60
N THR A 64 8.36 -2.41 -10.52
CA THR A 64 7.13 -3.13 -10.21
C THR A 64 5.98 -2.16 -9.94
N THR A 65 6.24 -1.14 -9.14
CA THR A 65 5.22 -0.17 -8.76
C THR A 65 4.73 0.63 -9.97
N LEU A 66 5.66 1.13 -10.78
CA LEU A 66 5.27 1.92 -11.95
C LEU A 66 4.45 1.10 -12.94
N LYS A 67 4.78 -0.19 -13.08
CA LYS A 67 4.02 -1.09 -13.92
C LYS A 67 2.59 -1.27 -13.40
N ILE A 68 2.47 -1.46 -12.10
CA ILE A 68 1.15 -1.62 -11.46
C ILE A 68 0.31 -0.36 -11.62
N LEU A 69 0.92 0.81 -11.47
CA LEU A 69 0.21 2.08 -11.57
C LEU A 69 -0.33 2.37 -12.96
N LYS A 70 0.18 1.70 -13.97
CA LYS A 70 -0.32 1.86 -15.35
C LYS A 70 -1.57 1.02 -15.62
N ASN A 71 -1.86 0.07 -14.77
CA ASN A 71 -2.96 -0.86 -14.99
C ASN A 71 -4.26 -0.31 -14.47
N ASN A 72 -5.28 -1.19 -14.47
CA ASN A 72 -6.61 -0.81 -14.03
C ASN A 72 -6.62 -0.34 -12.59
N LYS A 73 -7.61 0.46 -12.30
CA LYS A 73 -7.85 1.00 -10.97
C LYS A 73 -7.88 -0.10 -9.91
N SER A 74 -7.19 0.14 -8.81
CA SER A 74 -7.09 -0.82 -7.70
C SER A 74 -6.73 -0.09 -6.42
N VAL A 75 -6.79 -0.80 -5.30
CA VAL A 75 -6.24 -0.32 -4.03
C VAL A 75 -4.85 -0.90 -3.92
N ILE A 76 -3.86 -0.04 -3.80
CA ILE A 76 -2.45 -0.44 -3.85
C ILE A 76 -1.77 -0.06 -2.54
N ALA A 77 -1.20 -1.05 -1.86
CA ALA A 77 -0.39 -0.81 -0.66
C ALA A 77 1.08 -0.77 -1.05
N LEU A 78 1.74 0.34 -0.76
CA LEU A 78 3.16 0.51 -1.03
C LEU A 78 3.97 0.22 0.22
N GLY A 79 5.18 -0.28 0.04
CA GLY A 79 6.12 -0.48 1.14
C GLY A 79 6.51 0.84 1.78
N GLY A 80 7.03 0.76 3.00
CA GLY A 80 7.31 1.94 3.80
C GLY A 80 8.26 2.96 3.19
N GLY A 81 9.20 2.51 2.36
CA GLY A 81 10.17 3.40 1.74
C GLY A 81 9.89 3.76 0.29
N ALA A 82 8.80 3.23 -0.28
CA ALA A 82 8.54 3.42 -1.71
C ALA A 82 8.36 4.89 -2.09
N PHE A 83 7.75 5.66 -1.22
CA PHE A 83 7.43 7.06 -1.51
C PHE A 83 8.64 7.99 -1.48
N ILE A 84 9.78 7.49 -1.04
CA ILE A 84 11.03 8.24 -1.14
C ILE A 84 11.47 8.33 -2.60
N ASN A 85 11.10 7.34 -3.41
CA ASN A 85 11.40 7.33 -4.83
C ASN A 85 10.62 8.43 -5.55
N LYS A 86 11.33 9.31 -6.24
CA LYS A 86 10.73 10.46 -6.92
C LYS A 86 9.75 10.06 -8.01
N GLU A 87 10.10 9.03 -8.78
CA GLU A 87 9.26 8.59 -9.89
C GLU A 87 7.94 8.01 -9.39
N ILE A 88 8.01 7.18 -8.35
CA ILE A 88 6.81 6.63 -7.74
C ILE A 88 5.95 7.75 -7.18
N ARG A 89 6.56 8.64 -6.40
CA ARG A 89 5.83 9.74 -5.75
C ARG A 89 5.16 10.64 -6.79
N HIS A 90 5.89 11.00 -7.83
CA HIS A 90 5.33 11.85 -8.89
C HIS A 90 4.13 11.18 -9.56
N LYS A 91 4.27 9.91 -9.89
CA LYS A 91 3.19 9.18 -10.56
C LYS A 91 1.97 9.03 -9.67
N VAL A 92 2.18 8.73 -8.39
CA VAL A 92 1.08 8.60 -7.44
C VAL A 92 0.37 9.92 -7.25
N LEU A 93 1.12 11.00 -7.04
CA LEU A 93 0.50 12.31 -6.78
C LEU A 93 -0.21 12.86 -8.00
N SER A 94 0.23 12.54 -9.20
CA SER A 94 -0.39 13.05 -10.43
C SER A 94 -1.56 12.20 -10.92
N SER A 95 -1.60 10.91 -10.58
CA SER A 95 -2.56 9.97 -11.18
C SER A 95 -3.43 9.21 -10.21
N CYS A 96 -3.15 9.28 -8.92
CA CYS A 96 -3.83 8.45 -7.93
C CYS A 96 -4.31 9.29 -6.76
N VAL A 97 -5.19 8.69 -5.97
CA VAL A 97 -5.54 9.23 -4.67
C VAL A 97 -4.65 8.54 -3.66
N SER A 98 -3.90 9.29 -2.86
CA SER A 98 -2.99 8.70 -1.88
C SER A 98 -3.47 8.98 -0.46
N VAL A 99 -3.29 8.00 0.42
CA VAL A 99 -3.65 8.11 1.82
C VAL A 99 -2.45 7.66 2.66
N TRP A 100 -2.03 8.53 3.56
CA TRP A 100 -0.96 8.23 4.50
C TRP A 100 -1.55 7.69 5.80
N LEU A 101 -1.18 6.47 6.15
CA LEU A 101 -1.66 5.82 7.37
C LEU A 101 -0.67 6.06 8.50
N LYS A 102 -1.11 6.79 9.51
CA LYS A 102 -0.28 7.11 10.68
C LYS A 102 -0.72 6.41 11.94
N ALA A 103 -1.97 5.96 11.98
CA ALA A 103 -2.58 5.49 13.21
C ALA A 103 -2.15 4.08 13.55
N ASP A 104 -2.21 3.78 14.84
CA ASP A 104 -2.07 2.43 15.34
C ASP A 104 -3.28 1.62 14.89
N LEU A 105 -3.07 0.72 13.95
CA LEU A 105 -4.16 -0.02 13.37
C LEU A 105 -4.89 -0.91 14.37
N ASP A 106 -4.14 -1.50 15.30
CA ASP A 106 -4.78 -2.39 16.29
C ASP A 106 -5.83 -1.64 17.09
N ASN A 107 -5.52 -0.42 17.49
CA ASN A 107 -6.50 0.40 18.22
C ASN A 107 -7.68 0.78 17.34
N LEU A 108 -7.43 1.10 16.08
CA LEU A 108 -8.51 1.44 15.17
C LEU A 108 -9.44 0.25 14.94
N ILE A 109 -8.87 -0.93 14.77
CA ILE A 109 -9.66 -2.14 14.58
C ILE A 109 -10.49 -2.46 15.81
N LYS A 110 -9.91 -2.31 16.99
CA LYS A 110 -10.64 -2.55 18.23
C LYS A 110 -11.84 -1.63 18.37
N ARG A 111 -11.66 -0.36 18.05
CA ARG A 111 -12.77 0.59 18.08
C ARG A 111 -13.86 0.21 17.09
N TYR A 112 -13.46 -0.10 15.89
CA TYR A 112 -14.41 -0.48 14.86
C TYR A 112 -15.23 -1.71 15.26
N ASN A 113 -14.58 -2.72 15.82
CA ASN A 113 -15.23 -3.96 16.19
C ASN A 113 -16.12 -3.83 17.42
N LYS A 114 -15.77 -2.95 18.34
CA LYS A 114 -16.51 -2.82 19.60
C LYS A 114 -17.79 -2.01 19.48
N ASN A 115 -17.67 -0.79 19.01
CA ASN A 115 -18.76 0.16 19.16
C ASN A 115 -19.17 0.90 17.93
N ASP A 116 -18.29 1.03 16.99
CA ASP A 116 -18.51 1.94 15.90
C ASP A 116 -18.68 1.18 14.59
N ARG A 117 -19.83 1.32 14.01
CA ARG A 117 -20.17 0.64 12.75
C ARG A 117 -19.70 1.39 11.53
N ARG A 118 -19.18 2.58 11.72
CA ARG A 118 -18.70 3.37 10.59
C ARG A 118 -17.39 2.80 10.08
N PRO A 119 -17.14 2.91 8.78
CA PRO A 119 -15.85 2.49 8.23
C PRO A 119 -14.71 3.27 8.84
N LEU A 120 -13.55 2.64 8.96
CA LEU A 120 -12.36 3.30 9.48
C LEU A 120 -12.01 4.55 8.69
N LEU A 121 -12.25 4.52 7.40
CA LEU A 121 -11.98 5.64 6.53
C LEU A 121 -12.78 6.87 6.91
N ASP A 122 -14.02 6.68 7.30
CA ASP A 122 -14.87 7.80 7.73
C ASP A 122 -14.33 8.45 9.00
N LYS A 123 -13.79 7.65 9.90
CA LYS A 123 -13.19 8.18 11.12
C LYS A 123 -11.99 9.05 10.85
N LYS A 124 -11.28 8.80 9.79
CA LYS A 124 -10.11 9.59 9.44
C LYS A 124 -10.46 10.99 8.97
N LYS A 125 -11.67 11.24 8.63
CA LYS A 125 -12.12 12.57 8.26
C LYS A 125 -12.24 13.50 9.46
N LEU A 126 -12.26 12.94 10.63
CA LEU A 126 -12.32 13.70 11.85
C LEU A 126 -10.92 14.15 12.31
#